data_40ba6825129e1ff37793ed9adfe67890
#
_entry.id   40ba6825129e1ff37793ed9adfe67890
#
_cell.length_a   1.000
_cell.length_b   1.000
_cell.length_c   1.000
_cell.angle_alpha   90.00
_cell.angle_beta   90.00
_cell.angle_gamma   90.00
#
_symmetry.space_group_name_H-M   'P 1'
#
loop_
_entity.id
_entity.type
_entity.pdbx_description
1 polymer ?
#
loop_
_entity_poly.entity_id
_entity_poly.type
_entity_poly.pdbx_seq_one_letter_code
_entity_poly.pdbx_strand_id
1 'polypeptide(L)'
;SPKLTKEYIGKWASVSRKTEEDLATILSEFEERAREPYFTALTQNPMQLTVLLPLFHRFGHSTPKKRTDLYQAYMELFFDRESEKDARILRHRGDLEEVVPYLGWRLHSESEQAATEHRYTKQEMVKVIQKFLVDLDKETNIANDLFAGAWERIWVLTSRDERHFEFEVQSIREFFAAKFLYEIPE
;
A
#
# COMPACT_ATOMS: atom_id res chain seq x y z
N SER A 1 -9.00 11.07 -17.82
CA SER A 1 -8.61 11.84 -19.02
C SER A 1 -7.12 12.21 -18.91
N PRO A 2 -6.31 12.09 -19.98
CA PRO A 2 -4.87 12.41 -19.95
C PRO A 2 -4.56 13.81 -19.43
N LYS A 3 -5.41 14.77 -19.71
CA LYS A 3 -5.28 16.15 -19.19
C LYS A 3 -5.39 16.19 -17.66
N LEU A 4 -6.40 15.55 -17.09
CA LEU A 4 -6.58 15.50 -15.63
C LEU A 4 -5.42 14.77 -14.94
N THR A 5 -4.88 13.74 -15.56
CA THR A 5 -3.73 13.01 -15.05
C THR A 5 -2.49 13.91 -14.99
N LYS A 6 -2.20 14.68 -16.06
CA LYS A 6 -1.09 15.65 -16.07
C LYS A 6 -1.26 16.75 -15.02
N GLU A 7 -2.48 17.27 -14.87
CA GLU A 7 -2.80 18.26 -13.83
C GLU A 7 -2.56 17.68 -12.42
N TYR A 8 -2.95 16.41 -12.20
CA TYR A 8 -2.71 15.73 -10.93
C TYR A 8 -1.21 15.56 -10.66
N ILE A 9 -0.43 15.13 -11.65
CA ILE A 9 1.02 14.98 -11.54
C ILE A 9 1.66 16.32 -11.16
N GLY A 10 1.28 17.42 -11.82
CA GLY A 10 1.78 18.75 -11.52
C GLY A 10 1.45 19.20 -10.08
N LYS A 11 0.22 18.96 -9.61
CA LYS A 11 -0.18 19.26 -8.24
C LYS A 11 0.59 18.42 -7.23
N TRP A 12 0.73 17.13 -7.49
CA TRP A 12 1.49 16.23 -6.62
C TRP A 12 2.97 16.68 -6.53
N ALA A 13 3.61 17.01 -7.65
CA ALA A 13 4.98 17.49 -7.67
C ALA A 13 5.15 18.76 -6.85
N SER A 14 4.23 19.72 -6.98
CA SER A 14 4.23 20.98 -6.22
C SER A 14 4.10 20.72 -4.71
N VAL A 15 3.10 19.92 -4.29
CA VAL A 15 2.87 19.57 -2.88
C VAL A 15 4.07 18.79 -2.30
N SER A 16 4.65 17.91 -3.10
CA SER A 16 5.82 17.09 -2.73
C SER A 16 7.15 17.84 -2.85
N ARG A 17 7.12 19.15 -3.15
CA ARG A 17 8.30 20.02 -3.31
C ARG A 17 9.34 19.44 -4.28
N LYS A 18 8.86 18.92 -5.41
CA LYS A 18 9.71 18.40 -6.48
C LYS A 18 10.23 19.53 -7.35
N THR A 19 11.44 19.33 -7.91
CA THR A 19 12.02 20.28 -8.86
C THR A 19 11.33 20.22 -10.22
N GLU A 20 11.58 21.19 -11.08
CA GLU A 20 11.11 21.15 -12.48
C GLU A 20 11.74 19.97 -13.25
N GLU A 21 12.97 19.61 -12.95
CA GLU A 21 13.67 18.45 -13.52
C GLU A 21 13.02 17.13 -13.08
N ASP A 22 12.68 17.00 -11.79
CA ASP A 22 11.91 15.85 -11.28
C ASP A 22 10.57 15.71 -12.00
N LEU A 23 9.86 16.83 -12.15
CA LEU A 23 8.57 16.84 -12.83
C LEU A 23 8.70 16.43 -14.30
N ALA A 24 9.71 16.95 -15.00
CA ALA A 24 9.99 16.60 -16.39
C ALA A 24 10.30 15.11 -16.55
N THR A 25 11.10 14.55 -15.66
CA THR A 25 11.42 13.11 -15.61
C THR A 25 10.16 12.26 -15.40
N ILE A 26 9.33 12.62 -14.43
CA ILE A 26 8.07 11.91 -14.14
C ILE A 26 7.11 11.96 -15.33
N LEU A 27 6.98 13.13 -15.97
CA LEU A 27 6.12 13.28 -17.14
C LEU A 27 6.62 12.48 -18.35
N SER A 28 7.94 12.46 -18.57
CA SER A 28 8.56 11.66 -19.64
C SER A 28 8.31 10.17 -19.44
N GLU A 29 8.52 9.65 -18.23
CA GLU A 29 8.24 8.25 -17.88
C GLU A 29 6.77 7.92 -18.05
N PHE A 30 5.89 8.82 -17.62
CA PHE A 30 4.46 8.67 -17.80
C PHE A 30 4.06 8.59 -19.29
N GLU A 31 4.59 9.45 -20.14
CA GLU A 31 4.28 9.49 -21.57
C GLU A 31 4.80 8.25 -22.31
N GLU A 32 5.98 7.76 -21.94
CA GLU A 32 6.55 6.53 -22.51
C GLU A 32 5.65 5.33 -22.23
N ARG A 33 5.15 5.22 -20.98
CA ARG A 33 4.32 4.09 -20.55
C ARG A 33 2.84 4.24 -20.86
N ALA A 34 2.38 5.42 -21.22
CA ALA A 34 0.95 5.67 -21.52
C ALA A 34 0.41 4.79 -22.67
N ARG A 35 1.29 4.14 -23.45
CA ARG A 35 0.94 3.21 -24.52
C ARG A 35 0.70 1.77 -24.02
N GLU A 36 1.09 1.47 -22.77
CA GLU A 36 0.93 0.14 -22.20
C GLU A 36 -0.49 -0.01 -21.60
N PRO A 37 -1.30 -1.00 -22.03
CA PRO A 37 -2.70 -1.12 -21.63
C PRO A 37 -2.90 -1.19 -20.11
N TYR A 38 -2.05 -1.98 -19.41
CA TYR A 38 -2.12 -2.11 -17.96
C TYR A 38 -1.79 -0.80 -17.25
N PHE A 39 -0.85 -0.01 -17.79
CA PHE A 39 -0.47 1.27 -17.23
C PHE A 39 -1.60 2.30 -17.35
N THR A 40 -2.31 2.30 -18.47
CA THR A 40 -3.50 3.14 -18.65
C THR A 40 -4.55 2.82 -17.59
N ALA A 41 -4.79 1.54 -17.30
CA ALA A 41 -5.73 1.13 -16.25
C ALA A 41 -5.31 1.62 -14.86
N LEU A 42 -4.02 1.51 -14.50
CA LEU A 42 -3.48 2.01 -13.24
C LEU A 42 -3.63 3.54 -13.10
N THR A 43 -3.37 4.29 -14.15
CA THR A 43 -3.38 5.75 -14.13
C THR A 43 -4.78 6.37 -14.18
N GLN A 44 -5.82 5.59 -14.47
CA GLN A 44 -7.21 6.02 -14.36
C GLN A 44 -7.68 6.12 -12.90
N ASN A 45 -7.03 5.43 -11.98
CA ASN A 45 -7.34 5.50 -10.56
C ASN A 45 -6.37 6.47 -9.87
N PRO A 46 -6.86 7.58 -9.27
CA PRO A 46 -6.00 8.56 -8.57
C PRO A 46 -5.15 7.95 -7.46
N MET A 47 -5.67 6.97 -6.73
CA MET A 47 -4.91 6.30 -5.66
C MET A 47 -3.73 5.51 -6.22
N GLN A 48 -3.94 4.77 -7.31
CA GLN A 48 -2.85 4.04 -7.96
C GLN A 48 -1.82 5.01 -8.57
N LEU A 49 -2.27 6.14 -9.09
CA LEU A 49 -1.38 7.20 -9.56
C LEU A 49 -0.52 7.75 -8.41
N THR A 50 -1.10 7.95 -7.22
CA THR A 50 -0.36 8.35 -6.01
C THR A 50 0.73 7.35 -5.63
N VAL A 51 0.51 6.07 -5.87
CA VAL A 51 1.53 5.01 -5.67
C VAL A 51 2.63 5.09 -6.73
N LEU A 52 2.28 5.35 -7.98
CA LEU A 52 3.24 5.38 -9.09
C LEU A 52 4.20 6.57 -9.06
N LEU A 53 3.71 7.76 -8.68
CA LEU A 53 4.51 8.99 -8.75
C LEU A 53 5.78 8.96 -7.89
N PRO A 54 5.78 8.49 -6.64
CA PRO A 54 7.01 8.29 -5.86
C PRO A 54 8.00 7.31 -6.52
N LEU A 55 7.48 6.26 -7.17
CA LEU A 55 8.31 5.28 -7.86
C LEU A 55 8.98 5.88 -9.10
N PHE A 56 8.24 6.64 -9.90
CA PHE A 56 8.82 7.34 -11.05
C PHE A 56 9.88 8.34 -10.64
N HIS A 57 9.64 9.08 -9.56
CA HIS A 57 10.64 9.98 -9.01
C HIS A 57 11.89 9.25 -8.53
N ARG A 58 11.73 8.08 -7.88
CA ARG A 58 12.85 7.32 -7.30
C ARG A 58 13.63 6.53 -8.34
N PHE A 59 12.96 5.88 -9.27
CA PHE A 59 13.53 4.89 -10.18
C PHE A 59 13.57 5.32 -11.65
N GLY A 60 12.83 6.38 -12.03
CA GLY A 60 12.74 6.84 -13.43
C GLY A 60 12.41 5.68 -14.37
N HIS A 61 13.21 5.54 -15.44
CA HIS A 61 13.08 4.46 -16.43
C HIS A 61 13.27 3.04 -15.86
N SER A 62 13.86 2.90 -14.67
CA SER A 62 14.02 1.61 -13.98
C SER A 62 12.79 1.21 -13.15
N THR A 63 11.72 2.01 -13.16
CA THR A 63 10.49 1.68 -12.46
C THR A 63 9.92 0.35 -12.95
N PRO A 64 9.57 -0.60 -12.05
CA PRO A 64 9.06 -1.90 -12.44
C PRO A 64 7.88 -1.84 -13.41
N LYS A 65 7.82 -2.76 -14.37
CA LYS A 65 6.77 -2.80 -15.40
C LYS A 65 5.57 -3.66 -14.99
N LYS A 66 5.80 -4.68 -14.17
CA LYS A 66 4.72 -5.55 -13.69
C LYS A 66 4.02 -4.92 -12.48
N ARG A 67 2.70 -5.07 -12.42
CA ARG A 67 1.87 -4.50 -11.34
C ARG A 67 2.27 -5.00 -9.96
N THR A 68 2.58 -6.28 -9.82
CA THR A 68 3.04 -6.88 -8.58
C THR A 68 4.36 -6.27 -8.10
N ASP A 69 5.31 -6.12 -9.00
CA ASP A 69 6.62 -5.55 -8.71
C ASP A 69 6.52 -4.05 -8.36
N LEU A 70 5.56 -3.34 -9.00
CA LEU A 70 5.24 -1.95 -8.66
C LEU A 70 4.73 -1.82 -7.22
N TYR A 71 3.78 -2.68 -6.81
CA TYR A 71 3.27 -2.65 -5.43
C TYR A 71 4.32 -3.05 -4.42
N GLN A 72 5.17 -4.05 -4.74
CA GLN A 72 6.28 -4.44 -3.89
C GLN A 72 7.27 -3.27 -3.72
N ALA A 73 7.73 -2.66 -4.81
CA ALA A 73 8.64 -1.52 -4.77
C ALA A 73 8.04 -0.30 -4.04
N TYR A 74 6.72 -0.07 -4.20
CA TYR A 74 6.03 0.97 -3.45
C TYR A 74 6.04 0.70 -1.95
N MET A 75 5.79 -0.53 -1.53
CA MET A 75 5.78 -0.88 -0.10
C MET A 75 7.17 -0.75 0.52
N GLU A 76 8.22 -1.17 -0.19
CA GLU A 76 9.61 -0.99 0.25
C GLU A 76 9.93 0.50 0.44
N LEU A 77 9.66 1.32 -0.58
CA LEU A 77 9.87 2.77 -0.52
C LEU A 77 9.05 3.43 0.60
N PHE A 78 7.83 2.94 0.80
CA PHE A 78 6.94 3.41 1.85
C PHE A 78 7.52 3.08 3.24
N PHE A 79 7.89 1.82 3.50
CA PHE A 79 8.47 1.41 4.78
C PHE A 79 9.77 2.15 5.08
N ASP A 80 10.64 2.35 4.09
CA ASP A 80 11.86 3.14 4.26
C ASP A 80 11.52 4.55 4.75
N ARG A 81 10.64 5.25 4.04
CA ARG A 81 10.24 6.62 4.37
C ARG A 81 9.57 6.75 5.75
N GLU A 82 8.68 5.81 6.09
CA GLU A 82 7.94 5.88 7.35
C GLU A 82 8.79 5.43 8.55
N SER A 83 9.76 4.54 8.32
CA SER A 83 10.76 4.17 9.34
C SER A 83 11.64 5.35 9.78
N GLU A 84 11.90 6.31 8.89
CA GLU A 84 12.60 7.55 9.24
C GLU A 84 11.78 8.48 10.14
N LYS A 85 10.44 8.36 10.09
CA LYS A 85 9.52 9.26 10.80
C LYS A 85 8.98 8.66 12.11
N ASP A 86 8.89 7.35 12.20
CA ASP A 86 8.28 6.65 13.33
C ASP A 86 9.13 5.45 13.74
N ALA A 87 9.72 5.56 14.93
CA ALA A 87 10.57 4.53 15.51
C ALA A 87 9.85 3.19 15.74
N ARG A 88 8.52 3.18 15.84
CA ARG A 88 7.72 1.94 15.95
C ARG A 88 7.80 1.16 14.64
N ILE A 89 7.68 1.85 13.48
CA ILE A 89 7.79 1.21 12.18
C ILE A 89 9.19 0.65 11.96
N LEU A 90 10.23 1.40 12.32
CA LEU A 90 11.59 0.90 12.23
C LEU A 90 11.80 -0.36 13.08
N ARG A 91 11.28 -0.35 14.33
CA ARG A 91 11.44 -1.46 15.29
C ARG A 91 10.69 -2.71 14.84
N HIS A 92 9.50 -2.55 14.30
CA HIS A 92 8.59 -3.65 13.95
C HIS A 92 8.43 -3.84 12.45
N ARG A 93 9.40 -3.38 11.65
CA ARG A 93 9.31 -3.45 10.18
C ARG A 93 9.07 -4.89 9.70
N GLY A 94 9.86 -5.85 10.17
CA GLY A 94 9.71 -7.25 9.80
C GLY A 94 8.32 -7.81 10.15
N ASP A 95 7.83 -7.49 11.36
CA ASP A 95 6.50 -7.92 11.79
C ASP A 95 5.40 -7.27 10.94
N LEU A 96 5.55 -6.01 10.56
CA LEU A 96 4.61 -5.31 9.68
C LEU A 96 4.60 -5.89 8.27
N GLU A 97 5.77 -6.29 7.74
CA GLU A 97 5.90 -6.94 6.44
C GLU A 97 5.19 -8.30 6.38
N GLU A 98 5.01 -8.97 7.51
CA GLU A 98 4.23 -10.22 7.64
C GLU A 98 2.74 -9.94 7.94
N VAL A 99 2.46 -9.02 8.86
CA VAL A 99 1.09 -8.71 9.31
C VAL A 99 0.25 -8.06 8.20
N VAL A 100 0.81 -7.15 7.41
CA VAL A 100 0.04 -6.42 6.38
C VAL A 100 -0.47 -7.36 5.28
N PRO A 101 0.34 -8.29 4.73
CA PRO A 101 -0.17 -9.32 3.81
C PRO A 101 -1.24 -10.21 4.45
N TYR A 102 -1.05 -10.64 5.70
CA TYR A 102 -2.05 -11.43 6.43
C TYR A 102 -3.39 -10.69 6.55
N LEU A 103 -3.36 -9.41 6.92
CA LEU A 103 -4.58 -8.58 6.99
C LEU A 103 -5.24 -8.44 5.61
N GLY A 104 -4.45 -8.30 4.55
CA GLY A 104 -4.94 -8.27 3.19
C GLY A 104 -5.69 -9.56 2.81
N TRP A 105 -5.10 -10.70 3.10
CA TRP A 105 -5.72 -12.00 2.88
C TRP A 105 -6.99 -12.18 3.72
N ARG A 106 -6.93 -11.86 4.98
CA ARG A 106 -8.06 -11.99 5.91
C ARG A 106 -9.27 -11.19 5.46
N LEU A 107 -9.06 -9.90 5.19
CA LEU A 107 -10.12 -9.00 4.73
C LEU A 107 -10.65 -9.39 3.34
N HIS A 108 -9.79 -9.88 2.45
CA HIS A 108 -10.20 -10.36 1.13
C HIS A 108 -11.08 -11.61 1.24
N SER A 109 -10.62 -12.61 1.99
CA SER A 109 -11.33 -13.89 2.16
C SER A 109 -12.72 -13.71 2.77
N GLU A 110 -12.84 -12.83 3.77
CA GLU A 110 -14.11 -12.59 4.44
C GLU A 110 -15.08 -11.75 3.58
N SER A 111 -14.57 -10.80 2.79
CA SER A 111 -15.39 -10.04 1.85
C SER A 111 -15.99 -10.93 0.77
N GLU A 112 -15.26 -11.92 0.28
CA GLU A 112 -15.76 -12.88 -0.71
C GLU A 112 -16.82 -13.83 -0.11
N GLN A 113 -16.66 -14.22 1.15
CA GLN A 113 -17.59 -15.15 1.83
C GLN A 113 -18.90 -14.46 2.23
N ALA A 114 -18.85 -13.20 2.63
CA ALA A 114 -20.00 -12.50 3.20
C ALA A 114 -20.90 -11.82 2.16
N ALA A 115 -20.53 -11.77 0.88
CA ALA A 115 -21.17 -10.96 -0.16
C ALA A 115 -21.36 -9.47 0.22
N THR A 116 -20.74 -9.04 1.33
CA THR A 116 -20.72 -7.67 1.85
C THR A 116 -19.30 -7.34 2.32
N GLU A 117 -18.89 -6.10 2.15
CA GLU A 117 -17.59 -5.64 2.66
C GLU A 117 -17.55 -5.84 4.18
N HIS A 118 -16.67 -6.74 4.65
CA HIS A 118 -16.46 -6.94 6.07
C HIS A 118 -15.61 -5.80 6.61
N ARG A 119 -16.12 -5.14 7.64
CA ARG A 119 -15.47 -4.00 8.29
C ARG A 119 -15.13 -4.34 9.72
N TYR A 120 -13.88 -4.17 10.06
CA TYR A 120 -13.38 -4.42 11.41
C TYR A 120 -13.35 -3.16 12.25
N THR A 121 -13.74 -3.27 13.52
CA THR A 121 -13.40 -2.28 14.53
C THR A 121 -11.91 -2.38 14.90
N LYS A 122 -11.36 -1.33 15.52
CA LYS A 122 -9.99 -1.36 16.05
C LYS A 122 -9.72 -2.58 16.94
N GLN A 123 -10.65 -2.86 17.86
CA GLN A 123 -10.49 -3.98 18.81
C GLN A 123 -10.47 -5.33 18.12
N GLU A 124 -11.32 -5.54 17.13
CA GLU A 124 -11.35 -6.75 16.33
C GLU A 124 -10.06 -6.91 15.51
N MET A 125 -9.58 -5.84 14.89
CA MET A 125 -8.33 -5.87 14.13
C MET A 125 -7.12 -6.20 15.02
N VAL A 126 -7.02 -5.59 16.21
CA VAL A 126 -5.96 -5.92 17.17
C VAL A 126 -6.04 -7.39 17.60
N LYS A 127 -7.23 -7.95 17.84
CA LYS A 127 -7.39 -9.38 18.13
C LYS A 127 -6.97 -10.28 16.98
N VAL A 128 -7.27 -9.88 15.75
CA VAL A 128 -6.83 -10.59 14.55
C VAL A 128 -5.30 -10.61 14.47
N ILE A 129 -4.64 -9.47 14.71
CA ILE A 129 -3.17 -9.39 14.76
C ILE A 129 -2.60 -10.25 15.89
N GLN A 130 -3.18 -10.18 17.10
CA GLN A 130 -2.74 -10.99 18.24
C GLN A 130 -2.80 -12.48 17.93
N LYS A 131 -3.89 -12.96 17.32
CA LYS A 131 -4.02 -14.35 16.92
C LYS A 131 -2.93 -14.76 15.93
N PHE A 132 -2.69 -13.94 14.93
CA PHE A 132 -1.65 -14.18 13.94
C PHE A 132 -0.24 -14.25 14.57
N LEU A 133 0.06 -13.36 15.52
CA LEU A 133 1.33 -13.38 16.25
C LEU A 133 1.49 -14.66 17.07
N VAL A 134 0.42 -15.17 17.69
CA VAL A 134 0.43 -16.48 18.39
C VAL A 134 0.76 -17.61 17.40
N ASP A 135 0.13 -17.61 16.22
CA ASP A 135 0.37 -18.63 15.19
C ASP A 135 1.83 -18.61 14.68
N LEU A 136 2.52 -17.47 14.81
CA LEU A 136 3.95 -17.30 14.49
C LEU A 136 4.90 -17.48 15.68
N ASP A 137 4.40 -17.87 16.86
CA ASP A 137 5.17 -17.96 18.12
C ASP A 137 5.86 -16.63 18.50
N LYS A 138 5.17 -15.49 18.24
CA LYS A 138 5.63 -14.13 18.53
C LYS A 138 4.87 -13.51 19.71
N GLU A 139 5.48 -12.51 20.35
CA GLU A 139 4.86 -11.77 21.44
C GLU A 139 3.63 -10.97 20.98
N THR A 140 2.50 -11.12 21.70
CA THR A 140 1.24 -10.44 21.36
C THR A 140 1.12 -9.02 21.88
N ASN A 141 2.00 -8.59 22.78
CA ASN A 141 2.02 -7.23 23.37
C ASN A 141 2.26 -6.14 22.32
N ILE A 142 2.95 -6.46 21.22
CA ILE A 142 3.24 -5.54 20.11
C ILE A 142 2.04 -5.30 19.17
N ALA A 143 0.93 -6.01 19.32
CA ALA A 143 -0.20 -5.94 18.39
C ALA A 143 -0.80 -4.53 18.25
N ASN A 144 -0.81 -3.74 19.31
CA ASN A 144 -1.27 -2.35 19.25
C ASN A 144 -0.31 -1.46 18.46
N ASP A 145 1.00 -1.66 18.60
CA ASP A 145 2.01 -0.91 17.84
C ASP A 145 1.97 -1.30 16.36
N LEU A 146 1.78 -2.58 16.05
CA LEU A 146 1.60 -3.06 14.68
C LEU A 146 0.32 -2.52 14.06
N PHE A 147 -0.79 -2.52 14.80
CA PHE A 147 -2.03 -1.91 14.34
C PHE A 147 -1.83 -0.41 14.06
N ALA A 148 -1.23 0.34 14.99
CA ALA A 148 -0.99 1.76 14.81
C ALA A 148 -0.05 2.02 13.62
N GLY A 149 1.01 1.22 13.46
CA GLY A 149 1.92 1.30 12.32
C GLY A 149 1.21 1.02 10.99
N ALA A 150 0.48 -0.09 10.91
CA ALA A 150 -0.28 -0.46 9.72
C ALA A 150 -1.38 0.55 9.38
N TRP A 151 -2.05 1.08 10.39
CA TRP A 151 -3.19 1.96 10.27
C TRP A 151 -2.82 3.44 10.04
N GLU A 152 -2.03 4.02 10.94
CA GLU A 152 -1.75 5.46 10.92
C GLU A 152 -0.77 5.85 9.80
N ARG A 153 0.00 4.90 9.31
CA ARG A 153 1.09 5.15 8.38
C ARG A 153 0.98 4.42 7.06
N ILE A 154 0.49 3.18 7.07
CA ILE A 154 0.28 2.42 5.84
C ILE A 154 -1.12 2.75 5.36
N TRP A 155 -1.24 3.64 4.39
CA TRP A 155 -2.49 4.07 3.73
C TRP A 155 -3.26 2.94 3.03
N VAL A 156 -3.01 1.72 3.44
CA VAL A 156 -3.64 0.51 2.93
C VAL A 156 -4.98 0.28 3.63
N LEU A 157 -5.02 0.63 4.93
CA LEU A 157 -6.24 0.55 5.72
C LEU A 157 -6.80 1.95 5.92
N THR A 158 -8.05 2.19 5.59
CA THR A 158 -8.74 3.45 5.85
C THR A 158 -9.95 3.24 6.73
N SER A 159 -10.40 4.31 7.36
CA SER A 159 -11.68 4.34 8.05
C SER A 159 -12.56 5.41 7.41
N ARG A 160 -13.72 5.00 6.91
CA ARG A 160 -14.70 5.95 6.39
C ARG A 160 -15.54 6.60 7.48
N ASP A 161 -15.58 5.98 8.67
CA ASP A 161 -16.45 6.41 9.78
C ASP A 161 -15.76 6.41 11.16
N GLU A 162 -14.43 6.49 11.22
CA GLU A 162 -13.58 6.47 12.43
C GLU A 162 -13.72 5.20 13.30
N ARG A 163 -14.62 4.30 12.97
CA ARG A 163 -14.93 3.09 13.76
C ARG A 163 -14.55 1.80 13.07
N HIS A 164 -14.60 1.79 11.73
CA HIS A 164 -14.41 0.58 10.94
C HIS A 164 -13.27 0.74 9.95
N PHE A 165 -12.55 -0.35 9.75
CA PHE A 165 -11.32 -0.42 8.99
C PHE A 165 -11.47 -1.34 7.79
N GLU A 166 -11.08 -0.86 6.62
CA GLU A 166 -11.11 -1.58 5.36
C GLU A 166 -9.90 -1.20 4.49
N PHE A 167 -9.60 -1.98 3.47
CA PHE A 167 -8.66 -1.55 2.44
C PHE A 167 -9.35 -0.58 1.49
N GLU A 168 -8.84 0.64 1.36
CA GLU A 168 -9.40 1.63 0.46
C GLU A 168 -9.27 1.23 -1.01
N VAL A 169 -8.21 0.49 -1.35
CA VAL A 169 -7.90 0.09 -2.72
C VAL A 169 -7.95 -1.42 -2.84
N GLN A 170 -8.99 -1.93 -3.50
CA GLN A 170 -9.19 -3.36 -3.73
C GLN A 170 -7.96 -4.05 -4.32
N SER A 171 -7.32 -3.46 -5.33
CA SER A 171 -6.17 -4.08 -5.98
C SER A 171 -4.93 -4.19 -5.09
N ILE A 172 -4.80 -3.33 -4.07
CA ILE A 172 -3.75 -3.45 -3.05
C ILE A 172 -4.10 -4.56 -2.06
N ARG A 173 -5.38 -4.67 -1.65
CA ARG A 173 -5.85 -5.78 -0.84
C ARG A 173 -5.61 -7.13 -1.52
N GLU A 174 -5.97 -7.24 -2.80
CA GLU A 174 -5.73 -8.43 -3.62
C GLU A 174 -4.23 -8.77 -3.74
N PHE A 175 -3.38 -7.76 -3.92
CA PHE A 175 -1.93 -7.94 -3.94
C PHE A 175 -1.42 -8.51 -2.61
N PHE A 176 -1.83 -7.98 -1.48
CA PHE A 176 -1.41 -8.50 -0.17
C PHE A 176 -1.98 -9.88 0.12
N ALA A 177 -3.22 -10.15 -0.28
CA ALA A 177 -3.81 -11.49 -0.17
C ALA A 177 -3.00 -12.53 -0.96
N ALA A 178 -2.66 -12.21 -2.20
CA ALA A 178 -1.84 -13.08 -3.04
C ALA A 178 -0.42 -13.26 -2.48
N LYS A 179 0.20 -12.18 -2.00
CA LYS A 179 1.52 -12.21 -1.36
C LYS A 179 1.52 -13.14 -0.16
N PHE A 180 0.54 -13.00 0.74
CA PHE A 180 0.41 -13.86 1.91
C PHE A 180 0.31 -15.33 1.53
N LEU A 181 -0.58 -15.67 0.59
CA LEU A 181 -0.75 -17.07 0.14
C LEU A 181 0.49 -17.65 -0.53
N TYR A 182 1.28 -16.81 -1.22
CA TYR A 182 2.51 -17.23 -1.88
C TYR A 182 3.68 -17.46 -0.90
N GLU A 183 3.72 -16.70 0.19
CA GLU A 183 4.78 -16.73 1.19
C GLU A 183 4.50 -17.69 2.35
N ILE A 184 3.32 -18.33 2.42
CA ILE A 184 3.05 -19.38 3.40
C ILE A 184 3.97 -20.57 3.09
N PRO A 185 4.85 -21.00 4.03
CA PRO A 185 5.60 -22.24 3.88
C PRO A 185 4.65 -23.43 3.80
N GLU A 186 4.93 -24.38 2.91
CA GLU A 186 4.24 -25.68 2.86
C GLU A 186 4.40 -26.47 4.16
#